data_2aea6ba81ad185912c6c66b8177f1db5
#
_entry.id   2aea6ba81ad185912c6c66b8177f1db5
#
_cell.length_a   1.000
_cell.length_b   1.000
_cell.length_c   1.000
_cell.angle_alpha   90.00
_cell.angle_beta   90.00
_cell.angle_gamma   90.00
#
_symmetry.space_group_name_H-M   'P 1'
#
loop_
_entity.id
_entity.type
_entity.pdbx_description
1 polymer ?
#
loop_
_entity_poly.entity_id
_entity_poly.type
_entity_poly.pdbx_seq_one_letter_code
_entity_poly.pdbx_strand_id
1 'polypeptide(L)'
;GKALGNGYPITVVLGETELMNSAENSFISSTFWTDKIGAVAALSTLEVMEKMKSWTIISSQGSKIKRKWREFSKKYNLDINIFGLDAMPSFMFKSNRDLEYRTLIAQEMLKKNILATNTVYLSIFHDDKILKKYFNVLESIFYKISRIEKNIENIKLETSIIEPGFNR
;
A
#
# COMPACT_ATOMS: atom_id res chain seq x y z
N GLY A 1 -4.70 14.09 5.24
CA GLY A 1 -3.63 14.95 4.94
C GLY A 1 -2.53 14.41 4.05
N LYS A 2 -2.71 13.28 3.34
CA LYS A 2 -1.62 12.76 2.47
C LYS A 2 -1.87 13.10 1.00
N ALA A 3 -2.79 12.39 0.36
CA ALA A 3 -3.06 12.56 -1.07
C ALA A 3 -3.75 13.89 -1.40
N LEU A 4 -4.64 14.38 -0.54
CA LEU A 4 -5.42 15.60 -0.80
C LEU A 4 -4.54 16.82 -1.08
N GLY A 5 -3.56 17.08 -0.22
CA GLY A 5 -2.63 18.21 -0.38
C GLY A 5 -1.45 17.91 -1.30
N ASN A 6 -1.24 16.63 -1.65
CA ASN A 6 -0.15 16.15 -2.52
C ASN A 6 1.23 16.76 -2.19
N GLY A 7 1.57 16.77 -0.89
CA GLY A 7 2.82 17.33 -0.36
C GLY A 7 2.62 18.58 0.50
N TYR A 8 1.47 19.21 0.45
CA TYR A 8 1.14 20.36 1.31
C TYR A 8 0.25 19.96 2.48
N PRO A 9 0.43 20.60 3.66
CA PRO A 9 -0.31 20.24 4.86
C PRO A 9 -1.77 20.72 4.78
N ILE A 10 -2.68 19.78 4.54
CA ILE A 10 -4.12 20.00 4.61
C ILE A 10 -4.83 18.71 4.99
N THR A 11 -5.86 18.83 5.81
CA THR A 11 -6.79 17.75 6.15
C THR A 11 -8.22 18.27 6.05
N VAL A 12 -9.15 17.34 5.80
CA VAL A 12 -10.58 17.65 5.77
C VAL A 12 -11.32 16.63 6.63
N VAL A 13 -12.23 17.13 7.44
CA VAL A 13 -13.22 16.31 8.16
C VAL A 13 -14.58 16.59 7.52
N LEU A 14 -15.25 15.54 7.09
CA LEU A 14 -16.57 15.61 6.44
C LEU A 14 -17.53 14.69 7.18
N GLY A 15 -18.78 15.11 7.27
CA GLY A 15 -19.85 14.32 7.89
C GLY A 15 -21.21 14.92 7.59
N GLU A 16 -22.26 14.21 7.99
CA GLU A 16 -23.62 14.73 7.96
C GLU A 16 -23.77 15.90 8.94
N THR A 17 -24.70 16.80 8.65
CA THR A 17 -24.89 18.05 9.41
C THR A 17 -25.06 17.80 10.90
N GLU A 18 -25.88 16.83 11.30
CA GLU A 18 -26.12 16.52 12.71
C GLU A 18 -24.85 16.10 13.45
N LEU A 19 -24.00 15.28 12.79
CA LEU A 19 -22.71 14.86 13.35
C LEU A 19 -21.72 16.00 13.38
N MET A 20 -21.69 16.83 12.33
CA MET A 20 -20.77 17.97 12.25
C MET A 20 -21.08 19.07 13.24
N ASN A 21 -22.35 19.25 13.62
CA ASN A 21 -22.74 20.21 14.67
C ASN A 21 -22.08 19.88 16.02
N SER A 22 -21.80 18.61 16.30
CA SER A 22 -21.09 18.22 17.52
C SER A 22 -19.60 18.61 17.51
N ALA A 23 -19.04 18.92 16.35
CA ALA A 23 -17.65 19.38 16.22
C ALA A 23 -17.47 20.78 16.86
N GLU A 24 -18.51 21.60 16.94
CA GLU A 24 -18.48 22.91 17.63
C GLU A 24 -18.15 22.79 19.13
N ASN A 25 -18.49 21.64 19.72
CA ASN A 25 -18.21 21.33 21.12
C ASN A 25 -16.85 20.64 21.35
N SER A 26 -16.06 20.47 20.27
CA SER A 26 -14.74 19.83 20.33
C SER A 26 -13.64 20.79 19.92
N PHE A 27 -12.45 20.57 20.48
CA PHE A 27 -11.29 21.37 20.11
C PHE A 27 -10.67 20.84 18.81
N ILE A 28 -11.00 21.50 17.70
CA ILE A 28 -10.38 21.24 16.38
C ILE A 28 -9.49 22.41 16.05
N SER A 29 -8.19 22.19 15.99
CA SER A 29 -7.21 23.24 15.70
C SER A 29 -6.08 22.75 14.80
N SER A 30 -5.43 23.68 14.12
CA SER A 30 -4.27 23.42 13.27
C SER A 30 -3.40 24.66 13.17
N THR A 31 -2.08 24.48 13.05
CA THR A 31 -1.13 25.57 12.83
C THR A 31 -1.38 26.32 11.50
N PHE A 32 -1.85 25.57 10.47
CA PHE A 32 -2.06 26.10 9.12
C PHE A 32 -3.52 26.44 8.83
N TRP A 33 -4.30 26.76 9.85
CA TRP A 33 -5.76 26.97 9.74
C TRP A 33 -6.17 27.98 8.67
N THR A 34 -5.45 29.07 8.56
CA THR A 34 -5.74 30.18 7.63
C THR A 34 -4.82 30.21 6.41
N ASP A 35 -3.92 29.21 6.28
CA ASP A 35 -3.01 29.14 5.15
C ASP A 35 -3.76 28.70 3.88
N LYS A 36 -3.64 29.50 2.83
CA LYS A 36 -4.29 29.27 1.55
C LYS A 36 -3.57 28.22 0.69
N ILE A 37 -2.28 27.96 0.93
CA ILE A 37 -1.46 27.08 0.10
C ILE A 37 -2.04 25.67 0.08
N GLY A 38 -2.35 25.11 1.25
CA GLY A 38 -2.95 23.79 1.37
C GLY A 38 -4.30 23.67 0.65
N ALA A 39 -5.15 24.69 0.76
CA ALA A 39 -6.46 24.72 0.10
C ALA A 39 -6.33 24.77 -1.43
N VAL A 40 -5.43 25.62 -1.96
CA VAL A 40 -5.15 25.68 -3.41
C VAL A 40 -4.59 24.36 -3.93
N ALA A 41 -3.64 23.75 -3.20
CA ALA A 41 -3.07 22.45 -3.55
C ALA A 41 -4.15 21.36 -3.57
N ALA A 42 -5.07 21.36 -2.60
CA ALA A 42 -6.17 20.40 -2.55
C ALA A 42 -7.13 20.55 -3.74
N LEU A 43 -7.53 21.76 -4.07
CA LEU A 43 -8.40 22.02 -5.23
C LEU A 43 -7.73 21.57 -6.53
N SER A 44 -6.47 21.96 -6.77
CA SER A 44 -5.72 21.52 -7.95
C SER A 44 -5.57 19.99 -8.03
N THR A 45 -5.36 19.34 -6.88
CA THR A 45 -5.30 17.87 -6.82
C THR A 45 -6.64 17.25 -7.24
N LEU A 46 -7.75 17.75 -6.72
CA LEU A 46 -9.09 17.27 -7.04
C LEU A 46 -9.43 17.47 -8.53
N GLU A 47 -9.12 18.63 -9.09
CA GLU A 47 -9.31 18.92 -10.52
C GLU A 47 -8.52 17.93 -11.42
N VAL A 48 -7.26 17.65 -11.08
CA VAL A 48 -6.44 16.69 -11.82
C VAL A 48 -6.99 15.26 -11.67
N MET A 49 -7.40 14.88 -10.46
CA MET A 49 -8.01 13.58 -10.19
C MET A 49 -9.28 13.39 -11.03
N GLU A 50 -10.14 14.38 -11.09
CA GLU A 50 -11.38 14.33 -11.87
C GLU A 50 -11.09 14.26 -13.37
N LYS A 51 -10.23 15.12 -13.88
CA LYS A 51 -9.83 15.15 -15.29
C LYS A 51 -9.24 13.82 -15.77
N MET A 52 -8.41 13.20 -14.94
CA MET A 52 -7.76 11.93 -15.25
C MET A 52 -8.61 10.70 -14.88
N LYS A 53 -9.67 10.86 -14.12
CA LYS A 53 -10.40 9.77 -13.46
C LYS A 53 -9.43 8.82 -12.74
N SER A 54 -8.51 9.40 -11.97
CA SER A 54 -7.38 8.69 -11.37
C SER A 54 -7.78 7.49 -10.50
N TRP A 55 -8.93 7.56 -9.82
CA TRP A 55 -9.50 6.45 -9.05
C TRP A 55 -9.78 5.21 -9.90
N THR A 56 -10.23 5.37 -11.15
CA THR A 56 -10.47 4.25 -12.06
C THR A 56 -9.15 3.57 -12.45
N ILE A 57 -8.12 4.37 -12.76
CA ILE A 57 -6.79 3.88 -13.11
C ILE A 57 -6.20 3.10 -11.92
N ILE A 58 -6.20 3.72 -10.75
CA ILE A 58 -5.62 3.16 -9.51
C ILE A 58 -6.37 1.86 -9.12
N SER A 59 -7.70 1.85 -9.16
CA SER A 59 -8.48 0.65 -8.83
C SER A 59 -8.23 -0.49 -9.81
N SER A 60 -8.13 -0.20 -11.10
CA SER A 60 -7.79 -1.20 -12.12
C SER A 60 -6.42 -1.83 -11.87
N GLN A 61 -5.42 -1.01 -11.54
CA GLN A 61 -4.07 -1.50 -11.22
C GLN A 61 -4.04 -2.32 -9.93
N GLY A 62 -4.77 -1.90 -8.90
CA GLY A 62 -4.88 -2.65 -7.66
C GLY A 62 -5.55 -4.01 -7.83
N SER A 63 -6.60 -4.07 -8.64
CA SER A 63 -7.26 -5.32 -9.00
C SER A 63 -6.31 -6.26 -9.76
N LYS A 64 -5.46 -5.72 -10.67
CA LYS A 64 -4.40 -6.50 -11.35
C LYS A 64 -3.40 -7.08 -10.33
N ILE A 65 -2.97 -6.27 -9.36
CA ILE A 65 -2.03 -6.69 -8.31
C ILE A 65 -2.64 -7.81 -7.46
N LYS A 66 -3.85 -7.62 -6.94
CA LYS A 66 -4.54 -8.64 -6.13
C LYS A 66 -4.71 -9.96 -6.89
N ARG A 67 -5.03 -9.88 -8.20
CA ARG A 67 -5.13 -11.06 -9.06
C ARG A 67 -3.79 -11.78 -9.19
N LYS A 68 -2.69 -11.05 -9.44
CA LYS A 68 -1.35 -11.64 -9.54
C LYS A 68 -0.90 -12.27 -8.23
N TRP A 69 -1.17 -11.68 -7.09
CA TRP A 69 -0.88 -12.29 -5.81
C TRP A 69 -1.62 -13.62 -5.61
N ARG A 70 -2.91 -13.70 -6.01
CA ARG A 70 -3.66 -14.97 -5.98
C ARG A 70 -3.07 -16.01 -6.93
N GLU A 71 -2.62 -15.60 -8.12
CA GLU A 71 -1.95 -16.50 -9.07
C GLU A 71 -0.66 -17.07 -8.46
N PHE A 72 0.18 -16.22 -7.86
CA PHE A 72 1.42 -16.66 -7.22
C PHE A 72 1.16 -17.55 -5.99
N SER A 73 0.21 -17.18 -5.15
CA SER A 73 -0.23 -18.00 -4.02
C SER A 73 -0.60 -19.41 -4.48
N LYS A 74 -1.46 -19.54 -5.48
CA LYS A 74 -1.84 -20.84 -6.05
C LYS A 74 -0.67 -21.58 -6.68
N LYS A 75 0.14 -20.90 -7.51
CA LYS A 75 1.26 -21.50 -8.23
C LYS A 75 2.29 -22.10 -7.30
N TYR A 76 2.54 -21.45 -6.18
CA TYR A 76 3.58 -21.86 -5.23
C TYR A 76 3.05 -22.53 -3.97
N ASN A 77 1.72 -22.76 -3.91
CA ASN A 77 1.04 -23.35 -2.77
C ASN A 77 1.35 -22.64 -1.44
N LEU A 78 1.23 -21.30 -1.46
CA LEU A 78 1.40 -20.44 -0.29
C LEU A 78 0.03 -19.90 0.14
N ASP A 79 -0.37 -20.10 1.38
CA ASP A 79 -1.65 -19.54 1.87
C ASP A 79 -1.45 -18.08 2.29
N ILE A 80 -2.13 -17.19 1.58
CA ILE A 80 -2.11 -15.76 1.84
C ILE A 80 -3.53 -15.21 2.02
N ASN A 81 -3.67 -14.25 2.90
CA ASN A 81 -4.87 -13.42 3.00
C ASN A 81 -4.63 -12.10 2.26
N ILE A 82 -5.51 -11.76 1.31
CA ILE A 82 -5.44 -10.50 0.54
C ILE A 82 -6.58 -9.60 0.98
N PHE A 83 -6.27 -8.38 1.37
CA PHE A 83 -7.22 -7.41 1.92
C PHE A 83 -6.90 -5.97 1.48
N GLY A 84 -7.63 -5.01 2.02
CA GLY A 84 -7.48 -3.59 1.71
C GLY A 84 -8.22 -3.15 0.44
N LEU A 85 -8.26 -1.84 0.23
CA LEU A 85 -8.84 -1.23 -0.97
C LEU A 85 -7.98 -1.54 -2.21
N ASP A 86 -8.55 -1.42 -3.39
CA ASP A 86 -7.76 -1.55 -4.63
C ASP A 86 -6.69 -0.44 -4.74
N ALA A 87 -6.96 0.74 -4.19
CA ALA A 87 -5.96 1.80 -4.14
C ALA A 87 -4.78 1.50 -3.20
N MET A 88 -4.97 0.58 -2.24
CA MET A 88 -3.97 0.19 -1.26
C MET A 88 -4.13 -1.30 -0.91
N PRO A 89 -3.86 -2.20 -1.88
CA PRO A 89 -3.96 -3.63 -1.64
C PRO A 89 -2.85 -4.10 -0.70
N SER A 90 -3.19 -5.04 0.16
CA SER A 90 -2.27 -5.66 1.11
C SER A 90 -2.46 -7.17 1.11
N PHE A 91 -1.43 -7.89 1.48
CA PHE A 91 -1.52 -9.32 1.78
C PHE A 91 -0.69 -9.69 3.01
N MET A 92 -1.01 -10.83 3.61
CA MET A 92 -0.23 -11.46 4.67
C MET A 92 -0.20 -12.96 4.45
N PHE A 93 0.89 -13.61 4.82
CA PHE A 93 0.96 -15.06 4.82
C PHE A 93 0.23 -15.61 6.05
N LYS A 94 -0.53 -16.67 5.87
CA LYS A 94 -1.11 -17.42 6.98
C LYS A 94 -0.07 -18.41 7.52
N SER A 95 1.02 -17.89 8.04
CA SER A 95 2.15 -18.61 8.58
C SER A 95 2.67 -17.91 9.83
N ASN A 96 3.18 -18.68 10.78
CA ASN A 96 3.85 -18.11 11.96
C ASN A 96 5.11 -17.31 11.59
N ARG A 97 5.56 -17.44 10.36
CA ARG A 97 6.73 -16.77 9.79
C ARG A 97 6.38 -15.55 8.92
N ASP A 98 5.15 -15.02 8.99
CA ASP A 98 4.72 -13.90 8.14
C ASP A 98 5.67 -12.70 8.21
N LEU A 99 6.11 -12.31 9.40
CA LEU A 99 7.04 -11.18 9.56
C LEU A 99 8.42 -11.45 8.94
N GLU A 100 8.91 -12.69 9.01
CA GLU A 100 10.15 -13.08 8.35
C GLU A 100 10.00 -12.99 6.82
N TYR A 101 8.88 -13.46 6.27
CA TYR A 101 8.62 -13.39 4.82
C TYR A 101 8.43 -11.97 4.33
N ARG A 102 7.79 -11.12 5.11
CA ARG A 102 7.67 -9.68 4.79
C ARG A 102 9.03 -8.99 4.81
N THR A 103 9.91 -9.34 5.76
CA THR A 103 11.28 -8.85 5.80
C THR A 103 12.06 -9.34 4.58
N LEU A 104 11.93 -10.60 4.21
CA LEU A 104 12.57 -11.16 3.02
C LEU A 104 12.08 -10.49 1.73
N ILE A 105 10.78 -10.20 1.62
CA ILE A 105 10.22 -9.47 0.48
C ILE A 105 10.86 -8.09 0.38
N ALA A 106 10.88 -7.34 1.47
CA ALA A 106 11.47 -5.99 1.47
C ALA A 106 12.97 -6.04 1.08
N GLN A 107 13.72 -6.97 1.63
CA GLN A 107 15.14 -7.18 1.34
C GLN A 107 15.38 -7.50 -0.14
N GLU A 108 14.72 -8.50 -0.68
CA GLU A 108 14.94 -8.96 -2.06
C GLU A 108 14.41 -7.95 -3.10
N MET A 109 13.33 -7.24 -2.78
CA MET A 109 12.83 -6.13 -3.60
C MET A 109 13.83 -4.98 -3.64
N LEU A 110 14.39 -4.60 -2.49
CA LEU A 110 15.36 -3.51 -2.39
C LEU A 110 16.62 -3.80 -3.20
N LYS A 111 17.11 -5.05 -3.24
CA LYS A 111 18.23 -5.49 -4.09
C LYS A 111 17.96 -5.30 -5.60
N LYS A 112 16.69 -5.14 -5.97
CA LYS A 112 16.26 -4.88 -7.36
C LYS A 112 15.82 -3.43 -7.58
N ASN A 113 16.19 -2.53 -6.66
CA ASN A 113 15.80 -1.12 -6.65
C ASN A 113 14.27 -0.94 -6.70
N ILE A 114 13.57 -1.73 -5.88
CA ILE A 114 12.12 -1.63 -5.68
C ILE A 114 11.88 -1.48 -4.19
N LEU A 115 11.32 -0.35 -3.77
CA LEU A 115 10.88 -0.13 -2.41
C LEU A 115 9.46 -0.69 -2.27
N ALA A 116 9.35 -1.92 -1.81
CA ALA A 116 8.08 -2.61 -1.66
C ALA A 116 8.09 -3.58 -0.48
N THR A 117 6.93 -3.78 0.10
CA THR A 117 6.64 -4.78 1.14
C THR A 117 5.38 -5.56 0.76
N ASN A 118 4.58 -5.95 1.73
CA ASN A 118 3.30 -6.62 1.56
C ASN A 118 2.12 -5.68 1.28
N THR A 119 2.33 -4.37 1.25
CA THR A 119 1.33 -3.34 0.91
C THR A 119 1.83 -2.49 -0.23
N VAL A 120 0.95 -2.20 -1.18
CA VAL A 120 1.26 -1.30 -2.30
C VAL A 120 0.39 -0.05 -2.23
N TYR A 121 1.03 1.10 -2.13
CA TYR A 121 0.37 2.41 -2.22
C TYR A 121 0.37 2.84 -3.68
N LEU A 122 -0.76 2.66 -4.35
CA LEU A 122 -0.87 2.92 -5.78
C LEU A 122 -0.95 4.41 -6.11
N SER A 123 -0.38 4.74 -7.26
CA SER A 123 -0.52 6.04 -7.91
C SER A 123 -0.74 5.82 -9.42
N ILE A 124 -1.14 6.86 -10.11
CA ILE A 124 -1.32 6.84 -11.58
C ILE A 124 -0.05 6.48 -12.35
N PHE A 125 1.12 6.56 -11.72
CA PHE A 125 2.41 6.24 -12.34
C PHE A 125 2.80 4.76 -12.25
N HIS A 126 2.02 3.92 -11.57
CA HIS A 126 2.23 2.48 -11.57
C HIS A 126 1.72 1.86 -12.88
N ASP A 127 2.39 2.16 -13.98
CA ASP A 127 2.05 1.65 -15.31
C ASP A 127 2.36 0.13 -15.44
N ASP A 128 1.96 -0.45 -16.58
CA ASP A 128 2.16 -1.88 -16.83
C ASP A 128 3.64 -2.28 -16.87
N LYS A 129 4.55 -1.37 -17.23
CA LYS A 129 6.00 -1.61 -17.23
C LYS A 129 6.55 -1.73 -15.80
N ILE A 130 6.14 -0.81 -14.92
CA ILE A 130 6.51 -0.83 -13.51
C ILE A 130 5.91 -2.06 -12.83
N LEU A 131 4.63 -2.34 -13.05
CA LEU A 131 3.96 -3.52 -12.49
C LEU A 131 4.59 -4.83 -12.97
N LYS A 132 4.99 -4.92 -14.24
CA LYS A 132 5.70 -6.09 -14.77
C LYS A 132 7.03 -6.33 -14.06
N LYS A 133 7.82 -5.25 -13.83
CA LYS A 133 9.07 -5.35 -13.07
C LYS A 133 8.81 -5.85 -11.65
N TYR A 134 7.82 -5.28 -10.97
CA TYR A 134 7.41 -5.69 -9.63
C TYR A 134 7.00 -7.16 -9.58
N PHE A 135 6.12 -7.61 -10.48
CA PHE A 135 5.64 -8.99 -10.51
C PHE A 135 6.76 -9.99 -10.76
N ASN A 136 7.68 -9.71 -11.68
CA ASN A 136 8.79 -10.61 -11.97
C ASN A 136 9.66 -10.86 -10.73
N VAL A 137 9.94 -9.80 -9.97
CA VAL A 137 10.73 -9.92 -8.74
C VAL A 137 9.93 -10.62 -7.65
N LEU A 138 8.67 -10.23 -7.44
CA LEU A 138 7.82 -10.84 -6.42
C LEU A 138 7.60 -12.33 -6.67
N GLU A 139 7.42 -12.73 -7.90
CA GLU A 139 7.26 -14.14 -8.27
C GLU A 139 8.46 -14.98 -7.85
N SER A 140 9.68 -14.48 -8.08
CA SER A 140 10.90 -15.18 -7.65
C SER A 140 10.99 -15.31 -6.13
N ILE A 141 10.49 -14.30 -5.40
CA ILE A 141 10.46 -14.34 -3.93
C ILE A 141 9.41 -15.34 -3.44
N PHE A 142 8.22 -15.39 -4.04
CA PHE A 142 7.20 -16.40 -3.71
C PHE A 142 7.72 -17.82 -3.95
N TYR A 143 8.43 -18.05 -5.05
CA TYR A 143 9.12 -19.33 -5.28
C TYR A 143 10.11 -19.65 -4.14
N LYS A 144 10.95 -18.70 -3.75
CA LYS A 144 11.91 -18.87 -2.65
C LYS A 144 11.20 -19.18 -1.33
N ILE A 145 10.14 -18.45 -0.98
CA ILE A 145 9.33 -18.70 0.22
C ILE A 145 8.73 -20.10 0.18
N SER A 146 8.23 -20.57 -0.97
CA SER A 146 7.68 -21.92 -1.09
C SER A 146 8.71 -23.03 -0.84
N ARG A 147 9.97 -22.79 -1.15
CA ARG A 147 11.07 -23.73 -0.84
C ARG A 147 11.41 -23.72 0.64
N ILE A 148 11.33 -22.53 1.27
CA ILE A 148 11.54 -22.39 2.72
C ILE A 148 10.42 -23.11 3.49
N GLU A 149 9.16 -22.94 3.09
CA GLU A 149 8.02 -23.65 3.71
C GLU A 149 8.14 -25.18 3.60
N LYS A 150 8.76 -25.68 2.52
CA LYS A 150 9.04 -27.11 2.33
C LYS A 150 10.32 -27.59 3.01
N ASN A 151 11.00 -26.77 3.79
CA ASN A 151 12.30 -27.06 4.42
C ASN A 151 13.42 -27.47 3.43
N ILE A 152 13.32 -27.01 2.17
CA ILE A 152 14.34 -27.25 1.14
C ILE A 152 15.43 -26.18 1.20
N GLU A 153 15.08 -25.00 1.70
CA GLU A 153 15.96 -23.83 1.79
C GLU A 153 15.77 -23.15 3.15
N ASN A 154 16.85 -22.60 3.69
CA ASN A 154 16.78 -21.79 4.90
C ASN A 154 16.55 -20.33 4.55
N ILE A 155 15.75 -19.63 5.36
CA ILE A 155 15.60 -18.20 5.24
C ILE A 155 16.93 -17.50 5.62
N LYS A 156 17.35 -16.55 4.80
CA LYS A 156 18.53 -15.72 5.05
C LYS A 156 18.11 -14.26 5.05
N LEU A 157 18.12 -13.66 6.22
CA LEU A 157 17.84 -12.23 6.39
C LEU A 157 19.17 -11.50 6.69
N GLU A 158 19.34 -10.33 6.10
CA GLU A 158 20.49 -9.44 6.28
C GLU A 158 20.22 -8.37 7.33
N THR A 159 18.97 -8.31 7.82
CA THR A 159 18.50 -7.38 8.84
C THR A 159 17.69 -8.11 9.90
N SER A 160 17.40 -7.43 11.01
CA SER A 160 16.41 -7.91 11.97
C SER A 160 15.03 -8.05 11.32
N ILE A 161 14.23 -8.96 11.84
CA ILE A 161 12.84 -9.12 11.41
C ILE A 161 12.09 -7.82 11.71
N ILE A 162 11.26 -7.39 10.77
CA ILE A 162 10.40 -6.22 10.93
C ILE A 162 9.49 -6.42 12.16
N GLU A 163 9.30 -5.36 12.92
CA GLU A 163 8.34 -5.41 14.02
C GLU A 163 6.90 -5.42 13.51
N PRO A 164 6.00 -6.07 14.25
CA PRO A 164 4.58 -5.94 13.96
C PRO A 164 4.19 -4.47 14.07
N GLY A 165 3.43 -3.95 13.09
CA GLY A 165 2.93 -2.59 13.16
C GLY A 165 2.05 -2.36 14.39
N PHE A 166 1.64 -1.11 14.61
CA PHE A 166 0.77 -0.79 15.74
C PHE A 166 -0.46 -1.69 15.76
N ASN A 167 -0.61 -2.48 16.82
CA ASN A 167 -1.85 -3.16 17.14
C ASN A 167 -2.86 -2.07 17.60
N ARG A 168 -3.85 -1.82 16.77
CA ARG A 168 -4.99 -0.96 17.10
C ARG A 168 -6.15 -1.81 17.57
#